data_4be10d7ecd6cc36d690008497d59b58b
#
_entry.id   4be10d7ecd6cc36d690008497d59b58b
#
_cell.length_a   1.000
_cell.length_b   1.000
_cell.length_c   1.000
_cell.angle_alpha   90.00
_cell.angle_beta   90.00
_cell.angle_gamma   90.00
#
_symmetry.space_group_name_H-M   'P 1'
#
loop_
_entity.id
_entity.type
_entity.pdbx_description
1 polymer ?
#
loop_
_entity_poly.entity_id
_entity_poly.type
_entity_poly.pdbx_seq_one_letter_code
_entity_poly.pdbx_strand_id
1 'polypeptide(L)' 'MIELIGIKPGTRLNVVGGITAEVLEAIDDEWVRVRLVTVPEGAGTAGTEELCHATDVIEILA' A
#
# COMPACT_ATOMS: atom_id res chain seq x y z
N MET A 1 8.90 11.66 1.23
CA MET A 1 8.41 10.46 0.53
C MET A 1 9.08 9.22 1.11
N ILE A 2 8.30 8.18 1.36
CA ILE A 2 8.84 6.91 1.86
C ILE A 2 9.48 6.14 0.71
N GLU A 3 10.64 5.54 0.98
CA GLU A 3 11.29 4.68 0.00
C GLU A 3 10.68 3.29 -0.01
N LEU A 4 10.40 2.77 -1.20
CA LEU A 4 9.87 1.42 -1.39
C LEU A 4 10.93 0.43 -1.86
N ILE A 5 12.19 0.87 -1.95
CA ILE A 5 13.30 0.02 -2.37
C ILE A 5 13.45 -1.16 -1.39
N GLY A 6 13.46 -2.37 -1.92
CA GLY A 6 13.63 -3.57 -1.10
C GLY A 6 12.39 -4.00 -0.33
N ILE A 7 11.26 -3.36 -0.55
CA ILE A 7 10.02 -3.76 0.13
C ILE A 7 9.60 -5.15 -0.36
N LYS A 8 9.13 -5.97 0.57
CA LYS A 8 8.81 -7.39 0.29
C LYS A 8 7.32 -7.64 0.28
N PRO A 9 6.86 -8.63 -0.49
CA PRO A 9 5.47 -9.08 -0.41
C PRO A 9 5.10 -9.43 1.03
N GLY A 10 3.89 -9.11 1.42
CA GLY A 10 3.40 -9.33 2.78
C GLY A 10 3.61 -8.15 3.72
N THR A 11 4.42 -7.17 3.33
CA THR A 11 4.61 -5.96 4.12
C THR A 11 3.31 -5.17 4.16
N ARG A 12 2.97 -4.63 5.32
CA ARG A 12 1.77 -3.80 5.46
C ARG A 12 2.11 -2.33 5.48
N LEU A 13 1.25 -1.53 4.89
CA LEU A 13 1.44 -0.10 4.71
C LEU A 13 0.22 0.66 5.22
N ASN A 14 0.46 1.82 5.83
CA ASN A 14 -0.58 2.83 5.99
C ASN A 14 -0.51 3.76 4.79
N VAL A 15 -1.64 3.96 4.15
CA VAL A 15 -1.78 4.76 2.93
C VAL A 15 -2.72 5.92 3.20
N VAL A 16 -2.60 7.00 2.46
CA VAL A 16 -3.46 8.18 2.62
C VAL A 16 -4.94 7.77 2.56
N GLY A 17 -5.77 8.48 3.32
CA GLY A 17 -7.19 8.20 3.38
C GLY A 17 -7.59 7.17 4.42
N GLY A 18 -6.71 6.85 5.37
CA GLY A 18 -7.01 5.89 6.43
C GLY A 18 -7.02 4.44 5.98
N ILE A 19 -6.33 4.14 4.89
CA ILE A 19 -6.27 2.82 4.28
C ILE A 19 -5.04 2.06 4.77
N THR A 20 -5.23 0.77 5.10
CA THR A 20 -4.14 -0.16 5.32
C THR A 20 -4.10 -1.13 4.14
N ALA A 21 -2.91 -1.37 3.61
CA ALA A 21 -2.74 -2.24 2.45
C ALA A 21 -1.59 -3.22 2.68
N GLU A 22 -1.64 -4.33 1.96
CA GLU A 22 -0.59 -5.36 1.99
C GLU A 22 0.10 -5.38 0.63
N VAL A 23 1.44 -5.32 0.64
CA VAL A 23 2.22 -5.39 -0.59
C VAL A 23 2.13 -6.78 -1.19
N LEU A 24 1.76 -6.86 -2.46
CA LEU A 24 1.74 -8.10 -3.23
C LEU A 24 2.99 -8.23 -4.08
N GLU A 25 3.46 -7.12 -4.64
CA GLU A 25 4.58 -7.12 -5.56
C GLU A 25 5.16 -5.71 -5.67
N ALA A 26 6.48 -5.61 -5.66
CA ALA A 26 7.17 -4.35 -5.96
C ALA A 26 7.27 -4.22 -7.48
N ILE A 27 6.76 -3.13 -8.04
CA ILE A 27 6.84 -2.86 -9.48
C ILE A 27 8.17 -2.20 -9.79
N ASP A 28 8.47 -1.11 -9.05
CA ASP A 28 9.76 -0.43 -9.15
C ASP A 28 9.99 0.34 -7.83
N ASP A 29 10.91 1.29 -7.82
CA ASP A 29 11.26 2.03 -6.60
C ASP A 29 10.14 2.95 -6.11
N GLU A 30 9.16 3.26 -6.93
CA GLU A 30 8.11 4.22 -6.63
C GLU A 30 6.71 3.60 -6.60
N TRP A 31 6.53 2.42 -7.19
CA TRP A 31 5.22 1.80 -7.33
C TRP A 31 5.21 0.39 -6.75
N VAL A 32 4.14 0.07 -6.04
CA VAL A 32 3.87 -1.29 -5.57
C VAL A 32 2.44 -1.68 -5.91
N ARG A 33 2.24 -2.97 -6.16
CA ARG A 33 0.90 -3.52 -6.27
C ARG A 33 0.51 -4.01 -4.88
N VAL A 34 -0.67 -3.58 -4.42
CA VAL A 34 -1.14 -3.87 -3.08
C VAL A 34 -2.55 -4.44 -3.11
N ARG A 35 -2.91 -5.11 -2.02
CA ARG A 35 -4.29 -5.47 -1.72
C ARG A 35 -4.75 -4.64 -0.55
N LEU A 36 -5.91 -3.98 -0.68
CA LEU A 36 -6.46 -3.17 0.39
C LEU A 36 -6.95 -4.08 1.52
N VAL A 37 -6.50 -3.82 2.75
CA VAL A 37 -6.84 -4.63 3.93
C VAL A 37 -7.94 -3.97 4.73
N THR A 38 -7.71 -2.72 5.15
CA THR A 38 -8.70 -1.93 5.89
C THR A 38 -9.00 -0.70 5.08
N VAL A 39 -10.28 -0.46 4.79
CA VAL A 39 -10.72 0.66 3.97
C VAL A 39 -11.89 1.33 4.68
N PRO A 40 -11.81 2.65 4.94
CA PRO A 40 -12.93 3.38 5.51
C PRO A 40 -14.13 3.34 4.56
N GLU A 41 -15.32 3.45 5.12
CA GLU A 41 -16.54 3.48 4.34
C GLU A 41 -16.49 4.60 3.30
N GLY A 42 -16.81 4.27 2.06
CA GLY A 42 -16.81 5.23 0.96
C GLY A 42 -15.46 5.43 0.28
N ALA A 43 -14.38 4.84 0.81
CA ALA A 43 -13.03 5.03 0.26
C ALA A 43 -12.57 3.88 -0.65
N GLY A 44 -13.41 2.88 -0.86
CA GLY A 44 -13.09 1.72 -1.67
C GLY A 44 -13.59 0.44 -1.04
N THR A 45 -13.06 -0.69 -1.49
CA THR A 45 -13.48 -2.01 -1.03
C THR A 45 -12.26 -2.82 -0.58
N ALA A 46 -12.30 -3.37 0.63
CA ALA A 46 -11.26 -4.26 1.13
C ALA A 46 -11.14 -5.49 0.21
N GLY A 47 -9.92 -5.95 0.00
CA GLY A 47 -9.63 -7.07 -0.89
C GLY A 47 -9.34 -6.69 -2.33
N THR A 48 -9.58 -5.45 -2.70
CA THR A 48 -9.28 -4.95 -4.05
C THR A 48 -7.78 -4.79 -4.22
N GLU A 49 -7.28 -5.14 -5.41
CA GLU A 49 -5.87 -4.92 -5.75
C GLU A 49 -5.72 -3.62 -6.51
N GLU A 50 -4.71 -2.85 -6.14
CA GLU A 50 -4.45 -1.55 -6.77
C GLU A 50 -2.96 -1.28 -6.83
N LEU A 51 -2.58 -0.33 -7.69
CA LEU A 51 -1.23 0.21 -7.70
C LEU A 51 -1.16 1.37 -6.72
N CYS A 52 -0.10 1.39 -5.92
CA CYS A 52 0.13 2.42 -4.92
C CYS A 52 1.47 3.10 -5.18
N HIS A 53 1.46 4.42 -5.23
CA HIS A 53 2.69 5.20 -5.41
C HIS A 53 3.30 5.52 -4.05
N ALA A 54 4.63 5.63 -4.00
CA ALA A 54 5.35 5.93 -2.77
C ALA A 54 4.86 7.20 -2.07
N THR A 55 4.40 8.20 -2.85
CA THR A 55 3.90 9.45 -2.27
C THR A 55 2.62 9.26 -1.46
N ASP A 56 1.88 8.18 -1.68
CA ASP A 56 0.65 7.91 -0.95
C ASP A 56 0.88 7.04 0.28
N VAL A 57 2.09 6.53 0.46
CA VAL A 57 2.42 5.71 1.63
C VAL A 57 2.82 6.61 2.78
N ILE A 58 2.13 6.48 3.90
CA ILE A 58 2.40 7.27 5.09
C ILE A 58 3.41 6.58 5.98
N GLU A 59 3.28 5.25 6.12
CA GLU A 59 4.11 4.49 7.05
C GLU A 59 4.20 3.03 6.60
N ILE A 60 5.36 2.43 6.81
CA ILE A 60 5.55 0.98 6.63
C ILE A 60 5.35 0.34 8.01
N LEU A 61 4.40 -0.57 8.12
CA LEU A 61 4.02 -1.14 9.40
C LEU A 61 4.85 -2.37 9.79
N ALA A 62 4.95 -3.32 8.91
CA ALA A 62 5.77 -4.50 9.17
C ALA A 62 5.59 -5.56 8.08
#